data_18405d10b113c5110626128b6d848308
#
_entry.id   18405d10b113c5110626128b6d848308
#
_cell.length_a   1.000
_cell.length_b   1.000
_cell.length_c   1.000
_cell.angle_alpha   90.00
_cell.angle_beta   90.00
_cell.angle_gamma   90.00
#
_symmetry.space_group_name_H-M   'P 1'
#
loop_
_entity.id
_entity.type
_entity.pdbx_description
1 polymer ?
#
loop_
_entity_poly.entity_id
_entity_poly.type
_entity_poly.pdbx_seq_one_letter_code
_entity_poly.pdbx_strand_id
1 'polypeptide(L)'
;MRYKVVGPPGTGKTRRLLNEVQKYVDQGTQLNRIGYFAFTRKAAGEARDRFLKIKTELTKKDIKYFQTLHSLAFNRLGLKEENVMQDLNYKRIGETCGIQIKYASYETNNWNGIFSSDSEYLSLINLARVKQISVLEQLDLNEHLSKIERDKLDAIEKEINNYKKTYGLIDFTDMIQKFLDENDIPPLDVIFVDEAQDLSLIQ
;
A
#
# COMPACT_ATOMS: atom_id res chain seq x y z
N MET A 1 13.31 15.81 -13.05
CA MET A 1 12.80 17.04 -12.39
C MET A 1 11.65 16.64 -11.47
N ARG A 2 11.55 17.19 -10.24
CA ARG A 2 10.49 16.85 -9.28
C ARG A 2 9.65 18.10 -9.01
N TYR A 3 8.32 17.96 -9.03
CA TYR A 3 7.37 19.02 -8.70
C TYR A 3 6.47 18.56 -7.56
N LYS A 4 6.14 19.47 -6.66
CA LYS A 4 5.19 19.24 -5.58
C LYS A 4 4.01 20.20 -5.74
N VAL A 5 2.79 19.63 -5.78
CA VAL A 5 1.54 20.41 -5.77
C VAL A 5 0.98 20.36 -4.36
N VAL A 6 0.87 21.51 -3.71
CA VAL A 6 0.38 21.63 -2.33
C VAL A 6 -0.93 22.41 -2.33
N GLY A 7 -1.86 22.00 -1.49
CA GLY A 7 -3.15 22.70 -1.28
C GLY A 7 -4.06 21.93 -0.33
N PRO A 8 -5.02 22.60 0.32
CA PRO A 8 -6.00 21.94 1.18
C PRO A 8 -6.91 20.97 0.41
N PRO A 9 -7.66 20.09 1.10
CA PRO A 9 -8.66 19.24 0.46
C PRO A 9 -9.64 20.06 -0.40
N GLY A 10 -10.08 19.49 -1.52
CA GLY A 10 -11.08 20.15 -2.41
C GLY A 10 -10.53 21.22 -3.36
N THR A 11 -9.23 21.56 -3.33
CA THR A 11 -8.62 22.58 -4.20
C THR A 11 -8.30 22.10 -5.62
N GLY A 12 -8.69 20.89 -5.97
CA GLY A 12 -8.51 20.36 -7.32
C GLY A 12 -7.12 19.79 -7.62
N LYS A 13 -6.35 19.37 -6.61
CA LYS A 13 -5.01 18.75 -6.78
C LYS A 13 -5.03 17.60 -7.80
N THR A 14 -5.93 16.65 -7.62
CA THR A 14 -6.11 15.51 -8.56
C THR A 14 -6.40 15.98 -9.98
N ARG A 15 -7.29 16.98 -10.14
CA ARG A 15 -7.59 17.56 -11.48
C ARG A 15 -6.35 18.18 -12.10
N ARG A 16 -5.54 18.89 -11.31
CA ARG A 16 -4.29 19.48 -11.79
C ARG A 16 -3.30 18.39 -12.24
N LEU A 17 -3.14 17.31 -11.45
CA LEU A 17 -2.29 16.17 -11.83
C LEU A 17 -2.77 15.55 -13.16
N LEU A 18 -4.06 15.33 -13.34
CA LEU A 18 -4.61 14.79 -14.60
C LEU A 18 -4.39 15.72 -15.78
N ASN A 19 -4.46 17.05 -15.59
CA ASN A 19 -4.12 18.01 -16.63
C ASN A 19 -2.63 17.95 -17.01
N GLU A 20 -1.74 17.70 -16.05
CA GLU A 20 -0.32 17.49 -16.35
C GLU A 20 -0.11 16.16 -17.11
N VAL A 21 -0.77 15.08 -16.71
CA VAL A 21 -0.78 13.82 -17.49
C VAL A 21 -1.17 14.08 -18.94
N GLN A 22 -2.27 14.85 -19.14
CA GLN A 22 -2.75 15.23 -20.47
C GLN A 22 -1.68 15.94 -21.30
N LYS A 23 -0.94 16.89 -20.69
CA LYS A 23 0.12 17.61 -21.40
C LYS A 23 1.24 16.67 -21.89
N TYR A 24 1.66 15.70 -21.04
CA TYR A 24 2.66 14.72 -21.46
C TYR A 24 2.18 13.85 -22.62
N VAL A 25 0.91 13.44 -22.60
CA VAL A 25 0.29 12.69 -23.70
C VAL A 25 0.26 13.53 -24.97
N ASP A 26 -0.14 14.79 -24.89
CA ASP A 26 -0.20 15.72 -26.03
C ASP A 26 1.20 16.04 -26.59
N GLN A 27 2.24 15.93 -25.77
CA GLN A 27 3.65 16.04 -26.17
C GLN A 27 4.22 14.75 -26.77
N GLY A 28 3.40 13.69 -26.88
CA GLY A 28 3.79 12.43 -27.51
C GLY A 28 4.33 11.35 -26.54
N THR A 29 4.28 11.57 -25.22
CA THR A 29 4.64 10.54 -24.25
C THR A 29 3.64 9.39 -24.32
N GLN A 30 4.12 8.17 -24.52
CA GLN A 30 3.26 6.99 -24.58
C GLN A 30 2.63 6.71 -23.21
N LEU A 31 1.36 6.35 -23.19
CA LEU A 31 0.60 6.09 -21.95
C LEU A 31 1.16 4.94 -21.10
N ASN A 32 1.78 3.95 -21.73
CA ASN A 32 2.45 2.86 -21.05
C ASN A 32 3.79 3.26 -20.39
N ARG A 33 4.22 4.51 -20.57
CA ARG A 33 5.39 5.12 -19.95
C ARG A 33 5.01 6.20 -18.91
N ILE A 34 3.72 6.34 -18.63
CA ILE A 34 3.18 7.26 -17.63
C ILE A 34 2.60 6.46 -16.47
N GLY A 35 3.15 6.66 -15.26
CA GLY A 35 2.62 6.13 -14.00
C GLY A 35 1.76 7.16 -13.29
N TYR A 36 0.56 6.77 -12.88
CA TYR A 36 -0.28 7.55 -11.97
C TYR A 36 -0.62 6.67 -10.76
N PHE A 37 -0.05 7.01 -9.62
CA PHE A 37 -0.22 6.24 -8.40
C PHE A 37 -1.02 7.03 -7.38
N ALA A 38 -2.06 6.40 -6.84
CA ALA A 38 -2.86 6.93 -5.76
C ALA A 38 -2.79 6.01 -4.54
N PHE A 39 -3.06 6.54 -3.36
CA PHE A 39 -2.99 5.78 -2.12
C PHE A 39 -4.05 4.66 -2.07
N THR A 40 -5.28 4.92 -2.54
CA THR A 40 -6.37 3.94 -2.54
C THR A 40 -6.75 3.47 -3.94
N ARG A 41 -7.26 2.23 -4.06
CA ARG A 41 -7.84 1.71 -5.32
C ARG A 41 -8.99 2.58 -5.82
N LYS A 42 -9.81 3.10 -4.90
CA LYS A 42 -10.91 3.99 -5.23
C LYS A 42 -10.40 5.28 -5.87
N ALA A 43 -9.42 5.94 -5.24
CA ALA A 43 -8.82 7.16 -5.78
C ALA A 43 -8.16 6.93 -7.15
N ALA A 44 -7.41 5.84 -7.31
CA ALA A 44 -6.82 5.46 -8.59
C ALA A 44 -7.89 5.19 -9.67
N GLY A 45 -8.98 4.50 -9.29
CA GLY A 45 -10.13 4.26 -10.16
C GLY A 45 -10.83 5.53 -10.59
N GLU A 46 -11.10 6.44 -9.66
CA GLU A 46 -11.70 7.75 -9.96
C GLU A 46 -10.82 8.60 -10.89
N ALA A 47 -9.50 8.63 -10.64
CA ALA A 47 -8.56 9.34 -11.50
C ALA A 47 -8.57 8.78 -12.92
N ARG A 48 -8.53 7.45 -13.04
CA ARG A 48 -8.63 6.74 -14.32
C ARG A 48 -9.92 7.06 -15.06
N ASP A 49 -11.06 6.98 -14.38
CA ASP A 49 -12.37 7.22 -15.01
C ASP A 49 -12.53 8.69 -15.41
N ARG A 50 -11.97 9.63 -14.64
CA ARG A 50 -11.92 11.05 -15.00
C ARG A 50 -11.03 11.29 -16.22
N PHE A 51 -9.87 10.64 -16.31
CA PHE A 51 -8.97 10.77 -17.44
C PHE A 51 -9.59 10.22 -18.73
N LEU A 52 -10.28 9.07 -18.67
CA LEU A 52 -10.99 8.47 -19.78
C LEU A 52 -12.19 9.32 -20.27
N LYS A 53 -12.79 10.14 -19.42
CA LYS A 53 -13.81 11.12 -19.85
C LYS A 53 -13.22 12.29 -20.64
N ILE A 54 -11.94 12.63 -20.41
CA ILE A 54 -11.23 13.67 -21.15
C ILE A 54 -10.73 13.10 -22.50
N LYS A 55 -10.27 11.85 -22.49
CA LYS A 55 -9.71 11.13 -23.63
C LYS A 55 -10.61 9.96 -23.99
N THR A 56 -11.72 10.27 -24.67
CA THR A 56 -12.80 9.31 -24.99
C THR A 56 -12.38 8.22 -25.98
N GLU A 57 -11.31 8.43 -26.72
CA GLU A 57 -10.68 7.48 -27.63
C GLU A 57 -9.90 6.35 -26.90
N LEU A 58 -9.61 6.54 -25.60
CA LEU A 58 -8.82 5.59 -24.80
C LEU A 58 -9.72 4.62 -24.03
N THR A 59 -9.13 3.48 -23.72
CA THR A 59 -9.73 2.44 -22.88
C THR A 59 -8.92 2.21 -21.60
N LYS A 60 -9.48 1.45 -20.65
CA LYS A 60 -8.76 1.07 -19.42
C LYS A 60 -7.45 0.31 -19.70
N LYS A 61 -7.34 -0.36 -20.85
CA LYS A 61 -6.13 -1.11 -21.24
C LYS A 61 -4.97 -0.17 -21.62
N ASP A 62 -5.28 1.01 -22.12
CA ASP A 62 -4.29 1.98 -22.58
C ASP A 62 -3.60 2.69 -21.41
N ILE A 63 -4.28 2.78 -20.25
CA ILE A 63 -3.79 3.45 -19.02
C ILE A 63 -3.44 2.45 -17.93
N LYS A 64 -2.59 1.50 -18.26
CA LYS A 64 -2.20 0.34 -17.43
C LYS A 64 -1.69 0.73 -16.03
N TYR A 65 -0.98 1.84 -15.91
CA TYR A 65 -0.31 2.24 -14.67
C TYR A 65 -1.06 3.31 -13.86
N PHE A 66 -2.39 3.44 -14.05
CA PHE A 66 -3.27 4.20 -13.16
C PHE A 66 -3.78 3.29 -12.04
N GLN A 67 -3.00 3.16 -10.97
CA GLN A 67 -3.24 2.17 -9.92
C GLN A 67 -2.57 2.56 -8.59
N THR A 68 -2.67 1.71 -7.57
CA THR A 68 -1.90 1.86 -6.34
C THR A 68 -0.51 1.21 -6.48
N LEU A 69 0.46 1.61 -5.63
CA LEU A 69 1.77 0.95 -5.60
C LEU A 69 1.65 -0.53 -5.24
N HIS A 70 0.76 -0.90 -4.31
CA HIS A 70 0.48 -2.31 -4.01
C HIS A 70 -0.07 -3.08 -5.21
N SER A 71 -0.96 -2.48 -6.00
CA SER A 71 -1.47 -3.13 -7.22
C SER A 71 -0.36 -3.32 -8.26
N LEU A 72 0.55 -2.36 -8.36
CA LEU A 72 1.74 -2.50 -9.21
C LEU A 72 2.62 -3.66 -8.73
N ALA A 73 2.99 -3.68 -7.45
CA ALA A 73 3.81 -4.73 -6.85
C ALA A 73 3.17 -6.11 -7.00
N PHE A 74 1.87 -6.24 -6.67
CA PHE A 74 1.12 -7.48 -6.80
C PHE A 74 1.20 -8.07 -8.22
N ASN A 75 0.97 -7.22 -9.24
CA ASN A 75 0.99 -7.63 -10.64
C ASN A 75 2.42 -7.97 -11.12
N ARG A 76 3.42 -7.19 -10.71
CA ARG A 76 4.82 -7.39 -11.13
C ARG A 76 5.42 -8.65 -10.51
N LEU A 77 5.10 -8.92 -9.25
CA LEU A 77 5.52 -10.13 -8.54
C LEU A 77 4.74 -11.39 -8.98
N GLY A 78 3.76 -11.27 -9.87
CA GLY A 78 2.93 -12.39 -10.32
C GLY A 78 2.15 -13.06 -9.20
N LEU A 79 1.78 -12.31 -8.16
CA LEU A 79 1.07 -12.84 -6.99
C LEU A 79 -0.38 -13.18 -7.33
N LYS A 80 -0.91 -14.15 -6.58
CA LYS A 80 -2.33 -14.46 -6.53
C LYS A 80 -2.87 -14.10 -5.15
N GLU A 81 -4.19 -13.99 -5.01
CA GLU A 81 -4.82 -13.70 -3.72
C GLU A 81 -4.46 -14.73 -2.64
N GLU A 82 -4.28 -15.99 -3.04
CA GLU A 82 -3.85 -17.08 -2.16
C GLU A 82 -2.44 -16.92 -1.59
N ASN A 83 -1.60 -16.08 -2.21
CA ASN A 83 -0.24 -15.79 -1.72
C ASN A 83 -0.20 -14.67 -0.68
N VAL A 84 -1.34 -13.99 -0.46
CA VAL A 84 -1.40 -12.81 0.42
C VAL A 84 -2.12 -13.15 1.72
N MET A 85 -1.56 -12.70 2.83
CA MET A 85 -2.17 -12.82 4.15
C MET A 85 -3.60 -12.27 4.16
N GLN A 86 -4.54 -13.07 4.64
CA GLN A 86 -5.96 -12.73 4.77
C GLN A 86 -6.36 -12.65 6.25
N ASP A 87 -7.51 -12.09 6.54
CA ASP A 87 -8.05 -11.95 7.90
C ASP A 87 -8.06 -13.27 8.68
N LEU A 88 -8.40 -14.37 8.00
CA LEU A 88 -8.42 -15.70 8.62
C LEU A 88 -7.03 -16.14 9.10
N ASN A 89 -5.98 -15.76 8.38
CA ASN A 89 -4.60 -16.09 8.77
C ASN A 89 -4.23 -15.37 10.07
N TYR A 90 -4.51 -14.07 10.16
CA TYR A 90 -4.27 -13.28 11.38
C TYR A 90 -5.11 -13.78 12.56
N LYS A 91 -6.37 -14.17 12.32
CA LYS A 91 -7.22 -14.76 13.36
C LYS A 91 -6.59 -16.02 13.94
N ARG A 92 -6.09 -16.94 13.09
CA ARG A 92 -5.41 -18.16 13.52
C ARG A 92 -4.14 -17.86 14.34
N ILE A 93 -3.35 -16.89 13.89
CA ILE A 93 -2.17 -16.45 14.64
C ILE A 93 -2.58 -15.89 16.00
N GLY A 94 -3.65 -15.08 16.05
CA GLY A 94 -4.18 -14.56 17.30
C GLY A 94 -4.61 -15.66 18.28
N GLU A 95 -5.30 -16.68 17.78
CA GLU A 95 -5.69 -17.86 18.57
C GLU A 95 -4.46 -18.59 19.14
N THR A 96 -3.40 -18.76 18.33
CA THR A 96 -2.15 -19.37 18.76
C THR A 96 -1.44 -18.54 19.83
N CYS A 97 -1.41 -17.22 19.69
CA CYS A 97 -0.74 -16.30 20.61
C CYS A 97 -1.59 -15.90 21.83
N GLY A 98 -2.82 -16.39 21.96
CA GLY A 98 -3.73 -16.03 23.03
C GLY A 98 -4.14 -14.55 23.03
N ILE A 99 -4.28 -13.95 21.83
CA ILE A 99 -4.77 -12.59 21.64
C ILE A 99 -6.04 -12.59 20.77
N GLN A 100 -6.99 -11.72 21.11
CA GLN A 100 -8.15 -11.51 20.26
C GLN A 100 -7.79 -10.49 19.18
N ILE A 101 -7.74 -10.96 17.93
CA ILE A 101 -7.60 -10.10 16.79
C ILE A 101 -9.00 -9.83 16.26
N LYS A 102 -9.50 -8.63 16.48
CA LYS A 102 -10.75 -8.16 15.87
C LYS A 102 -10.41 -7.46 14.58
N TYR A 103 -10.98 -7.92 13.49
CA TYR A 103 -10.90 -7.23 12.21
C TYR A 103 -12.09 -6.28 12.06
N ALA A 104 -11.81 -5.08 11.59
CA ALA A 104 -12.87 -4.27 11.02
C ALA A 104 -13.35 -4.98 9.76
N SER A 105 -14.65 -5.29 9.69
CA SER A 105 -15.26 -5.93 8.52
C SER A 105 -14.91 -5.14 7.27
N TYR A 106 -14.25 -5.79 6.32
CA TYR A 106 -13.88 -5.21 5.03
C TYR A 106 -15.11 -5.10 4.13
N GLU A 107 -15.95 -4.10 4.35
CA GLU A 107 -16.92 -3.69 3.34
C GLU A 107 -16.30 -2.90 2.20
N THR A 108 -15.01 -2.58 2.27
CA THR A 108 -14.34 -1.85 1.22
C THR A 108 -13.10 -2.61 0.76
N ASN A 109 -13.02 -2.87 -0.55
CA ASN A 109 -11.87 -3.40 -1.29
C ASN A 109 -10.63 -2.48 -1.22
N ASN A 110 -10.30 -1.98 -0.04
CA ASN A 110 -9.19 -1.06 0.19
C ASN A 110 -7.94 -1.84 0.59
N TRP A 111 -7.18 -2.26 -0.39
CA TRP A 111 -5.83 -2.80 -0.25
C TRP A 111 -4.85 -1.66 0.12
N ASN A 112 -5.08 -0.98 1.23
CA ASN A 112 -4.31 0.21 1.60
C ASN A 112 -3.08 -0.09 2.45
N GLY A 113 -2.76 -1.36 2.69
CA GLY A 113 -1.56 -1.76 3.44
C GLY A 113 -1.58 -1.40 4.94
N ILE A 114 -2.57 -0.65 5.40
CA ILE A 114 -2.74 -0.29 6.81
C ILE A 114 -3.88 -1.14 7.35
N PHE A 115 -3.53 -2.18 8.10
CA PHE A 115 -4.51 -2.92 8.88
C PHE A 115 -4.91 -2.07 10.08
N SER A 116 -6.16 -1.61 10.14
CA SER A 116 -6.75 -1.22 11.41
C SER A 116 -7.05 -2.50 12.18
N SER A 117 -6.12 -2.97 13.02
CA SER A 117 -6.41 -4.04 13.95
C SER A 117 -6.76 -3.42 15.29
N ASP A 118 -7.82 -3.90 15.94
CA ASP A 118 -8.12 -3.56 17.33
C ASP A 118 -7.09 -4.14 18.32
N SER A 119 -6.12 -4.91 17.80
CA SER A 119 -5.02 -5.44 18.60
C SER A 119 -3.85 -4.45 18.60
N GLU A 120 -3.56 -3.88 19.74
CA GLU A 120 -2.42 -2.98 19.95
C GLU A 120 -1.09 -3.63 19.53
N TYR A 121 -0.92 -4.93 19.74
CA TYR A 121 0.25 -5.69 19.32
C TYR A 121 0.45 -5.66 17.80
N LEU A 122 -0.59 -5.97 17.03
CA LEU A 122 -0.52 -5.94 15.57
C LEU A 122 -0.28 -4.53 15.03
N SER A 123 -0.91 -3.54 15.65
CA SER A 123 -0.73 -2.13 15.28
C SER A 123 0.73 -1.71 15.47
N LEU A 124 1.37 -2.09 16.59
CA LEU A 124 2.79 -1.82 16.84
C LEU A 124 3.70 -2.53 15.83
N ILE A 125 3.45 -3.82 15.60
CA ILE A 125 4.23 -4.62 14.63
C ILE A 125 4.15 -4.00 13.24
N ASN A 126 2.94 -3.66 12.78
CA ASN A 126 2.77 -3.04 11.47
C ASN A 126 3.42 -1.66 11.38
N LEU A 127 3.32 -0.85 12.44
CA LEU A 127 3.93 0.47 12.47
C LEU A 127 5.46 0.41 12.46
N ALA A 128 6.04 -0.53 13.22
CA ALA A 128 7.49 -0.78 13.23
C ALA A 128 7.99 -1.14 11.83
N ARG A 129 7.31 -2.06 11.15
CA ARG A 129 7.67 -2.51 9.80
C ARG A 129 7.55 -1.41 8.76
N VAL A 130 6.49 -0.61 8.82
CA VAL A 130 6.30 0.55 7.92
C VAL A 130 7.36 1.62 8.13
N LYS A 131 7.84 1.79 9.37
CA LYS A 131 8.95 2.70 9.71
C LYS A 131 10.34 2.08 9.53
N GLN A 132 10.42 0.80 9.21
CA GLN A 132 11.67 0.04 9.07
C GLN A 132 12.54 0.07 10.35
N ILE A 133 11.91 -0.02 11.52
CA ILE A 133 12.55 -0.13 12.83
C ILE A 133 12.12 -1.43 13.53
N SER A 134 12.80 -1.81 14.62
CA SER A 134 12.39 -2.98 15.38
C SER A 134 11.09 -2.74 16.14
N VAL A 135 10.36 -3.83 16.44
CA VAL A 135 9.09 -3.73 17.21
C VAL A 135 9.34 -3.21 18.62
N LEU A 136 10.50 -3.53 19.21
CA LEU A 136 10.88 -3.06 20.55
C LEU A 136 11.20 -1.56 20.54
N GLU A 137 11.90 -1.08 19.52
CA GLU A 137 12.13 0.35 19.32
C GLU A 137 10.83 1.11 19.10
N GLN A 138 9.89 0.55 18.31
CA GLN A 138 8.58 1.15 18.14
C GLN A 138 7.78 1.19 19.44
N LEU A 139 7.89 0.17 20.30
CA LEU A 139 7.26 0.16 21.61
C LEU A 139 7.85 1.26 22.51
N ASP A 140 9.16 1.43 22.52
CA ASP A 140 9.85 2.45 23.32
C ASP A 140 9.48 3.88 22.91
N LEU A 141 9.15 4.09 21.62
CA LEU A 141 8.65 5.38 21.11
C LEU A 141 7.17 5.66 21.52
N ASN A 142 6.47 4.69 22.11
CA ASN A 142 5.05 4.81 22.50
C ASN A 142 4.89 4.63 24.02
N GLU A 143 5.38 5.59 24.82
CA GLU A 143 5.40 5.56 26.29
C GLU A 143 4.03 5.29 26.95
N HIS A 144 2.91 5.57 26.25
CA HIS A 144 1.57 5.34 26.76
C HIS A 144 1.07 3.90 26.63
N LEU A 145 1.83 3.02 25.97
CA LEU A 145 1.49 1.62 25.79
C LEU A 145 2.10 0.73 26.90
N SER A 146 2.14 1.20 28.13
CA SER A 146 2.70 0.49 29.31
C SER A 146 2.10 -0.88 29.59
N LYS A 147 0.95 -1.21 28.97
CA LYS A 147 0.28 -2.52 29.10
C LYS A 147 0.80 -3.58 28.12
N ILE A 148 1.63 -3.20 27.15
CA ILE A 148 2.18 -4.13 26.18
C ILE A 148 3.39 -4.85 26.77
N GLU A 149 3.28 -6.17 26.85
CA GLU A 149 4.35 -7.03 27.30
C GLU A 149 5.39 -7.25 26.18
N ARG A 150 6.67 -6.88 26.43
CA ARG A 150 7.76 -6.95 25.44
C ARG A 150 7.95 -8.36 24.89
N ASP A 151 8.00 -9.37 25.79
CA ASP A 151 8.21 -10.76 25.40
C ASP A 151 7.06 -11.29 24.55
N LYS A 152 5.83 -10.90 24.89
CA LYS A 152 4.64 -11.26 24.13
C LYS A 152 4.61 -10.58 22.76
N LEU A 153 5.02 -9.31 22.67
CA LEU A 153 5.13 -8.59 21.40
C LEU A 153 6.13 -9.26 20.46
N ASP A 154 7.30 -9.61 20.95
CA ASP A 154 8.35 -10.34 20.21
C ASP A 154 7.87 -11.74 19.77
N ALA A 155 7.18 -12.46 20.66
CA ALA A 155 6.62 -13.78 20.35
C ALA A 155 5.55 -13.71 19.24
N ILE A 156 4.67 -12.70 19.26
CA ILE A 156 3.65 -12.49 18.22
C ILE A 156 4.30 -12.15 16.87
N GLU A 157 5.31 -11.29 16.86
CA GLU A 157 6.05 -10.96 15.63
C GLU A 157 6.70 -12.21 15.03
N LYS A 158 7.39 -13.01 15.86
CA LYS A 158 8.00 -14.27 15.44
C LYS A 158 6.96 -15.24 14.88
N GLU A 159 5.81 -15.37 15.53
CA GLU A 159 4.74 -16.25 15.05
C GLU A 159 4.18 -15.80 13.70
N ILE A 160 3.95 -14.49 13.49
CA ILE A 160 3.53 -13.95 12.19
C ILE A 160 4.56 -14.33 11.11
N ASN A 161 5.84 -14.13 11.39
CA ASN A 161 6.90 -14.42 10.42
C ASN A 161 7.03 -15.93 10.14
N ASN A 162 6.92 -16.79 11.16
CA ASN A 162 6.90 -18.23 11.02
C ASN A 162 5.69 -18.71 10.21
N TYR A 163 4.51 -18.17 10.50
CA TYR A 163 3.29 -18.50 9.78
C TYR A 163 3.43 -18.15 8.28
N LYS A 164 3.86 -16.92 7.96
CA LYS A 164 4.11 -16.51 6.58
C LYS A 164 5.09 -17.44 5.87
N LYS A 165 6.21 -17.79 6.53
CA LYS A 165 7.23 -18.70 5.99
C LYS A 165 6.68 -20.11 5.76
N THR A 166 5.90 -20.64 6.71
CA THR A 166 5.34 -22.01 6.66
C THR A 166 4.34 -22.16 5.51
N TYR A 167 3.51 -21.16 5.29
CA TYR A 167 2.44 -21.21 4.28
C TYR A 167 2.79 -20.50 2.97
N GLY A 168 4.01 -19.95 2.82
CA GLY A 168 4.42 -19.23 1.62
C GLY A 168 3.64 -17.94 1.38
N LEU A 169 3.22 -17.27 2.48
CA LEU A 169 2.39 -16.07 2.42
C LEU A 169 3.23 -14.80 2.60
N ILE A 170 2.76 -13.72 2.04
CA ILE A 170 3.29 -12.38 2.26
C ILE A 170 2.17 -11.43 2.68
N ASP A 171 2.49 -10.42 3.46
CA ASP A 171 1.57 -9.32 3.73
C ASP A 171 1.87 -8.11 2.81
N PHE A 172 1.13 -7.01 3.00
CA PHE A 172 1.28 -5.83 2.13
C PHE A 172 2.64 -5.14 2.28
N THR A 173 3.24 -5.16 3.46
CA THR A 173 4.58 -4.59 3.68
C THR A 173 5.63 -5.46 3.01
N ASP A 174 5.55 -6.80 3.16
CA ASP A 174 6.42 -7.73 2.45
C ASP A 174 6.32 -7.57 0.93
N MET A 175 5.10 -7.34 0.43
CA MET A 175 4.85 -7.17 -1.01
C MET A 175 5.63 -5.99 -1.57
N ILE A 176 5.61 -4.83 -0.91
CA ILE A 176 6.37 -3.65 -1.33
C ILE A 176 7.86 -3.91 -1.19
N GLN A 177 8.32 -4.48 -0.07
CA GLN A 177 9.74 -4.81 0.13
C GLN A 177 10.25 -5.75 -0.96
N LYS A 178 9.54 -6.84 -1.22
CA LYS A 178 9.91 -7.81 -2.25
C LYS A 178 9.94 -7.19 -3.65
N PHE A 179 9.00 -6.30 -3.96
CA PHE A 179 8.99 -5.57 -5.22
C PHE A 179 10.21 -4.66 -5.37
N LEU A 180 10.64 -4.01 -4.29
CA LEU A 180 11.86 -3.19 -4.28
C LEU A 180 13.11 -4.07 -4.45
N ASP A 181 13.18 -5.21 -3.76
CA ASP A 181 14.31 -6.14 -3.82
C ASP A 181 14.48 -6.77 -5.21
N GLU A 182 13.38 -7.13 -5.87
CA GLU A 182 13.38 -7.68 -7.24
C GLU A 182 13.68 -6.62 -8.31
N ASN A 183 13.52 -5.33 -7.97
CA ASN A 183 13.81 -4.18 -8.84
C ASN A 183 13.15 -4.28 -10.24
N ASP A 184 12.00 -4.95 -10.34
CA ASP A 184 11.24 -5.09 -11.59
C ASP A 184 10.36 -3.86 -11.84
N ILE A 185 11.01 -2.70 -11.95
CA ILE A 185 10.36 -1.41 -12.14
C ILE A 185 9.97 -1.24 -13.62
N PRO A 186 8.70 -0.89 -13.93
CA PRO A 186 8.32 -0.61 -15.30
C PRO A 186 9.07 0.62 -15.84
N PRO A 187 9.38 0.65 -17.14
CA PRO A 187 10.13 1.75 -17.75
C PRO A 187 9.24 2.99 -17.92
N LEU A 188 8.99 3.72 -16.81
CA LEU A 188 8.18 4.93 -16.81
C LEU A 188 9.06 6.17 -17.05
N ASP A 189 8.62 7.06 -17.94
CA ASP A 189 9.28 8.34 -18.20
C ASP A 189 8.84 9.42 -17.22
N VAL A 190 7.58 9.32 -16.76
CA VAL A 190 7.00 10.24 -15.79
C VAL A 190 6.09 9.52 -14.81
N ILE A 191 6.15 9.95 -13.57
CA ILE A 191 5.34 9.40 -12.47
C ILE A 191 4.59 10.54 -11.79
N PHE A 192 3.30 10.35 -11.62
CA PHE A 192 2.41 11.19 -10.83
C PHE A 192 2.00 10.43 -9.58
N VAL A 193 2.10 11.07 -8.43
CA VAL A 193 1.68 10.50 -7.15
C VAL A 193 0.62 11.42 -6.53
N ASP A 194 -0.60 10.91 -6.40
CA ASP A 194 -1.70 11.62 -5.74
C ASP A 194 -1.73 11.26 -4.26
N GLU A 195 -2.00 12.25 -3.40
CA GLU A 195 -1.98 12.16 -1.93
C GLU A 195 -0.66 11.56 -1.40
N ALA A 196 0.48 12.05 -1.94
CA ALA A 196 1.82 11.54 -1.60
C ALA A 196 2.17 11.64 -0.10
N GLN A 197 1.48 12.48 0.68
CA GLN A 197 1.67 12.59 2.13
C GLN A 197 1.14 11.37 2.90
N ASP A 198 0.29 10.55 2.28
CA ASP A 198 -0.29 9.35 2.89
C ASP A 198 0.59 8.11 2.66
N LEU A 199 1.63 8.23 1.82
CA LEU A 199 2.57 7.14 1.57
C LEU A 199 3.46 6.89 2.80
N SER A 200 3.73 5.63 3.07
CA SER A 200 4.68 5.20 4.09
C SER A 200 6.13 5.34 3.61
N LEU A 201 7.10 5.23 4.53
CA LEU A 201 8.53 5.29 4.19
C LEU A 201 8.98 4.23 3.20
N ILE A 202 8.32 3.06 3.20
CA ILE A 202 8.64 1.96 2.29
C ILE A 202 8.01 2.14 0.89
N GLN A 203 7.00 2.99 0.76
CA GLN A 203 6.33 3.32 -0.50
C GLN A 203 6.98 4.53 -1.19
#